data_a68a8e480426a4cadd97cd147b598396
#
_entry.id   a68a8e480426a4cadd97cd147b598396
#
_cell.length_a   1.000
_cell.length_b   1.000
_cell.length_c   1.000
_cell.angle_alpha   90.00
_cell.angle_beta   90.00
_cell.angle_gamma   90.00
#
_symmetry.space_group_name_H-M   'P 1'
#
loop_
_entity.id
_entity.type
_entity.pdbx_description
1 polymer ?
#
loop_
_entity_poly.entity_id
_entity_poly.type
_entity_poly.pdbx_seq_one_letter_code
_entity_poly.pdbx_strand_id
1 'polypeptide(L)'
;MSNLTIIRELSNRYGSNPEFVLAGGGNTSCKDEKYLYVKPSGVALAKVAEEDFVKLEREAVRRCFEMPENLSGAEREALAGRLLNFAVVSTTGRRPSVEAPLHELMPFTFVVHLHPAMVNGLTCGRDGEAVCRELFPEALWLPATDPGFILANAVYQANLAYRERTGHPASVIFLQNHGVFVGADTADEIERVYANIMGKLRARYQAAGIPAELECGELDRKTVNAVAPLLRGWLGDGETPVTVKSLPPFRTARGPLTPDHIVYAKSFALVTDNPTREAIEAFERQNGYKPLVVEVPGKAVFCAGKNAPGANTVALLARDAGRVQRFADAFGGAAYLSDERRGFIENWEAESYRRKVAGGANAVLTGKVAVITGGAQGFGFGIAEELA
;
A
#
# COMPACT_ATOMS: atom_id res chain seq x y z
N MET A 1 11.54 17.21 -22.57
CA MET A 1 11.88 16.30 -21.45
C MET A 1 11.82 14.86 -21.95
N SER A 2 12.64 13.96 -21.41
CA SER A 2 12.53 12.53 -21.71
C SER A 2 11.31 11.93 -21.00
N ASN A 3 10.77 10.80 -21.51
CA ASN A 3 9.68 10.08 -20.83
C ASN A 3 10.07 9.68 -19.40
N LEU A 4 11.36 9.35 -19.18
CA LEU A 4 11.87 8.97 -17.87
C LEU A 4 11.87 10.15 -16.89
N THR A 5 12.24 11.36 -17.35
CA THR A 5 12.12 12.59 -16.54
C THR A 5 10.68 12.86 -16.15
N ILE A 6 9.76 12.76 -17.11
CA ILE A 6 8.32 12.99 -16.87
C ILE A 6 7.75 12.00 -15.85
N ILE A 7 8.02 10.69 -16.00
CA ILE A 7 7.48 9.70 -15.06
C ILE A 7 8.10 9.82 -13.67
N ARG A 8 9.37 10.22 -13.54
CA ARG A 8 9.99 10.55 -12.26
C ARG A 8 9.26 11.72 -11.59
N GLU A 9 8.94 12.78 -12.34
CA GLU A 9 8.21 13.95 -11.80
C GLU A 9 6.79 13.57 -11.33
N LEU A 10 6.04 12.82 -12.14
CA LEU A 10 4.73 12.28 -11.75
C LEU A 10 4.85 11.42 -10.49
N SER A 11 5.84 10.54 -10.42
CA SER A 11 6.09 9.66 -9.28
C SER A 11 6.33 10.45 -7.99
N ASN A 12 7.22 11.44 -8.05
CA ASN A 12 7.55 12.25 -6.88
C ASN A 12 6.36 13.13 -6.45
N ARG A 13 5.60 13.68 -7.40
CA ARG A 13 4.40 14.48 -7.12
C ARG A 13 3.34 13.67 -6.38
N TYR A 14 2.94 12.52 -6.93
CA TYR A 14 1.94 11.66 -6.30
C TYR A 14 2.48 11.00 -5.02
N GLY A 15 3.73 10.58 -5.02
CA GLY A 15 4.37 9.96 -3.87
C GLY A 15 4.55 10.89 -2.67
N SER A 16 4.67 12.19 -2.90
CA SER A 16 4.76 13.20 -1.83
C SER A 16 3.38 13.62 -1.27
N ASN A 17 2.29 13.18 -1.89
CA ASN A 17 0.95 13.50 -1.45
C ASN A 17 0.27 12.28 -0.81
N PRO A 18 0.05 12.27 0.52
CA PRO A 18 -0.54 11.15 1.25
C PRO A 18 -1.99 10.84 0.85
N GLU A 19 -2.67 11.74 0.10
CA GLU A 19 -3.99 11.46 -0.46
C GLU A 19 -3.95 10.42 -1.59
N PHE A 20 -2.78 10.18 -2.21
CA PHE A 20 -2.63 9.29 -3.34
C PHE A 20 -1.96 7.97 -2.99
N VAL A 21 -0.95 8.00 -2.11
CA VAL A 21 -0.22 6.79 -1.74
C VAL A 21 0.50 6.95 -0.41
N LEU A 22 0.66 5.87 0.31
CA LEU A 22 1.40 5.81 1.57
C LEU A 22 2.51 4.77 1.50
N ALA A 23 3.53 4.94 2.33
CA ALA A 23 4.65 4.02 2.51
C ALA A 23 5.30 3.62 1.16
N GLY A 24 5.39 2.33 0.87
CA GLY A 24 5.94 1.79 -0.37
C GLY A 24 4.90 1.42 -1.42
N GLY A 25 3.63 1.82 -1.23
CA GLY A 25 2.52 1.53 -2.14
C GLY A 25 2.66 2.22 -3.48
N GLY A 26 1.86 1.74 -4.44
CA GLY A 26 1.83 2.28 -5.79
C GLY A 26 3.11 2.08 -6.59
N ASN A 27 3.01 2.22 -7.90
CA ASN A 27 4.13 2.18 -8.82
C ASN A 27 3.80 2.89 -10.13
N THR A 28 4.84 3.21 -10.88
CA THR A 28 4.76 4.00 -12.09
C THR A 28 5.70 3.46 -13.14
N SER A 29 5.36 3.67 -14.39
CA SER A 29 6.23 3.32 -15.51
C SER A 29 6.08 4.27 -16.67
N CYS A 30 7.13 4.34 -17.49
CA CYS A 30 7.03 4.80 -18.86
C CYS A 30 7.61 3.75 -19.80
N LYS A 31 7.24 3.84 -21.07
CA LYS A 31 7.76 2.93 -22.09
C LYS A 31 8.00 3.62 -23.42
N ASP A 32 8.92 3.06 -24.17
CA ASP A 32 9.16 3.33 -25.58
C ASP A 32 8.80 2.07 -26.42
N GLU A 33 9.22 2.01 -27.66
CA GLU A 33 8.94 0.87 -28.53
C GLU A 33 9.55 -0.43 -27.99
N LYS A 34 10.75 -0.40 -27.39
CA LYS A 34 11.54 -1.55 -26.99
C LYS A 34 11.56 -1.80 -25.50
N TYR A 35 11.52 -0.77 -24.68
CA TYR A 35 11.77 -0.86 -23.26
C TYR A 35 10.63 -0.33 -22.38
N LEU A 36 10.41 -1.00 -21.28
CA LEU A 36 9.58 -0.58 -20.13
C LEU A 36 10.50 -0.14 -19.01
N TYR A 37 10.29 1.06 -18.49
CA TYR A 37 10.98 1.60 -17.31
C TYR A 37 9.98 1.62 -16.17
N VAL A 38 10.18 0.77 -15.17
CA VAL A 38 9.24 0.62 -14.04
C VAL A 38 9.92 0.93 -12.72
N LYS A 39 9.19 1.54 -11.81
CA LYS A 39 9.64 1.82 -10.45
C LYS A 39 10.08 0.51 -9.76
N PRO A 40 11.26 0.50 -9.09
CA PRO A 40 11.72 -0.68 -8.38
C PRO A 40 10.85 -0.99 -7.15
N SER A 41 10.80 -2.27 -6.79
CA SER A 41 10.17 -2.72 -5.56
C SER A 41 10.87 -2.14 -4.32
N GLY A 42 10.11 -1.71 -3.32
CA GLY A 42 10.64 -1.22 -2.03
C GLY A 42 11.10 0.25 -2.02
N VAL A 43 11.16 0.94 -3.15
CA VAL A 43 11.45 2.38 -3.21
C VAL A 43 10.15 3.18 -3.14
N ALA A 44 10.05 4.17 -2.26
CA ALA A 44 8.89 5.04 -2.18
C ALA A 44 8.81 5.96 -3.41
N LEU A 45 7.61 6.16 -3.95
CA LEU A 45 7.39 7.02 -5.12
C LEU A 45 7.94 8.45 -4.92
N ALA A 46 7.81 9.01 -3.71
CA ALA A 46 8.30 10.35 -3.37
C ALA A 46 9.81 10.54 -3.54
N LYS A 47 10.57 9.44 -3.56
CA LYS A 47 12.05 9.48 -3.52
C LYS A 47 12.70 8.79 -4.73
N VAL A 48 11.91 8.30 -5.68
CA VAL A 48 12.46 7.61 -6.84
C VAL A 48 13.19 8.61 -7.74
N ALA A 49 14.43 8.28 -8.11
CA ALA A 49 15.26 9.02 -9.08
C ALA A 49 15.19 8.33 -10.46
N GLU A 50 15.63 9.01 -11.52
CA GLU A 50 15.61 8.45 -12.87
C GLU A 50 16.46 7.18 -12.97
N GLU A 51 17.63 7.17 -12.34
CA GLU A 51 18.55 6.03 -12.27
C GLU A 51 18.02 4.84 -11.48
N ASP A 52 16.99 5.03 -10.65
CA ASP A 52 16.38 3.95 -9.91
C ASP A 52 15.48 3.06 -10.78
N PHE A 53 14.87 3.62 -11.83
CA PHE A 53 13.92 2.88 -12.66
C PHE A 53 14.58 1.66 -13.29
N VAL A 54 13.94 0.51 -13.11
CA VAL A 54 14.40 -0.75 -13.69
C VAL A 54 13.96 -0.79 -15.14
N LYS A 55 14.95 -0.93 -16.04
CA LYS A 55 14.74 -1.06 -17.48
C LYS A 55 14.53 -2.52 -17.83
N LEU A 56 13.42 -2.84 -18.47
CA LEU A 56 13.02 -4.17 -18.92
C LEU A 56 12.81 -4.20 -20.42
N GLU A 57 13.18 -5.31 -21.07
CA GLU A 57 12.83 -5.55 -22.46
C GLU A 57 11.35 -5.96 -22.55
N ARG A 58 10.55 -5.21 -23.30
CA ARG A 58 9.08 -5.36 -23.36
C ARG A 58 8.66 -6.73 -23.88
N GLU A 59 9.31 -7.22 -24.95
CA GLU A 59 9.02 -8.53 -25.50
C GLU A 59 9.25 -9.65 -24.49
N ALA A 60 10.35 -9.55 -23.71
CA ALA A 60 10.63 -10.51 -22.64
C ALA A 60 9.58 -10.47 -21.52
N VAL A 61 9.07 -9.27 -21.17
CA VAL A 61 7.96 -9.15 -20.18
C VAL A 61 6.68 -9.80 -20.71
N ARG A 62 6.36 -9.66 -22.01
CA ARG A 62 5.15 -10.26 -22.63
C ARG A 62 5.15 -11.78 -22.53
N ARG A 63 6.30 -12.43 -22.51
CA ARG A 63 6.41 -13.90 -22.33
C ARG A 63 5.79 -14.40 -21.02
N CYS A 64 5.60 -13.52 -20.03
CA CYS A 64 4.84 -13.87 -18.83
C CYS A 64 3.40 -14.31 -19.17
N PHE A 65 2.79 -13.82 -20.27
CA PHE A 65 1.44 -14.17 -20.70
C PHE A 65 1.37 -15.40 -21.61
N GLU A 66 2.51 -15.98 -21.97
CA GLU A 66 2.65 -17.18 -22.80
C GLU A 66 2.96 -18.44 -21.97
N MET A 67 2.83 -18.36 -20.65
CA MET A 67 3.13 -19.48 -19.76
C MET A 67 2.09 -20.59 -19.91
N PRO A 68 2.52 -21.88 -19.72
CA PRO A 68 1.61 -23.02 -19.78
C PRO A 68 0.43 -22.90 -18.81
N GLU A 69 -0.76 -23.31 -19.25
CA GLU A 69 -1.99 -23.22 -18.45
C GLU A 69 -2.03 -24.22 -17.28
N ASN A 70 -1.31 -25.32 -17.37
CA ASN A 70 -1.29 -26.42 -16.39
C ASN A 70 -0.43 -26.15 -15.14
N LEU A 71 0.17 -24.99 -15.02
CA LEU A 71 0.94 -24.60 -13.83
C LEU A 71 0.03 -24.26 -12.64
N SER A 72 0.39 -24.73 -11.46
CA SER A 72 -0.20 -24.25 -10.20
C SER A 72 0.06 -22.74 -9.98
N GLY A 73 -0.73 -22.09 -9.12
CA GLY A 73 -0.55 -20.68 -8.81
C GLY A 73 0.90 -20.36 -8.35
N ALA A 74 1.46 -21.18 -7.45
CA ALA A 74 2.82 -20.98 -6.93
C ALA A 74 3.90 -21.16 -8.02
N GLU A 75 3.77 -22.18 -8.88
CA GLU A 75 4.69 -22.40 -9.99
C GLU A 75 4.63 -21.25 -11.01
N ARG A 76 3.45 -20.73 -11.27
CA ARG A 76 3.20 -19.61 -12.17
C ARG A 76 3.85 -18.34 -11.65
N GLU A 77 3.66 -18.00 -10.36
CA GLU A 77 4.32 -16.86 -9.72
C GLU A 77 5.85 -16.99 -9.75
N ALA A 78 6.39 -18.18 -9.44
CA ALA A 78 7.81 -18.42 -9.49
C ALA A 78 8.40 -18.29 -10.91
N LEU A 79 7.66 -18.77 -11.93
CA LEU A 79 8.06 -18.63 -13.33
C LEU A 79 7.99 -17.17 -13.79
N ALA A 80 6.92 -16.46 -13.47
CA ALA A 80 6.77 -15.03 -13.76
C ALA A 80 7.93 -14.22 -13.16
N GLY A 81 8.29 -14.48 -11.91
CA GLY A 81 9.45 -13.84 -11.27
C GLY A 81 10.77 -14.10 -12.00
N ARG A 82 11.01 -15.33 -12.50
CA ARG A 82 12.20 -15.64 -13.31
C ARG A 82 12.18 -14.92 -14.66
N LEU A 83 11.03 -14.90 -15.34
CA LEU A 83 10.88 -14.21 -16.64
C LEU A 83 11.09 -12.70 -16.49
N LEU A 84 10.54 -12.09 -15.44
CA LEU A 84 10.78 -10.67 -15.14
C LEU A 84 12.26 -10.38 -14.85
N ASN A 85 12.92 -11.22 -14.07
CA ASN A 85 14.36 -11.06 -13.82
C ASN A 85 15.18 -11.21 -15.11
N PHE A 86 14.79 -12.12 -16.01
CA PHE A 86 15.43 -12.27 -17.32
C PHE A 86 15.20 -11.06 -18.24
N ALA A 87 14.05 -10.40 -18.13
CA ALA A 87 13.73 -9.20 -18.91
C ALA A 87 14.52 -7.96 -18.48
N VAL A 88 15.16 -7.98 -17.29
CA VAL A 88 15.94 -6.83 -16.78
C VAL A 88 17.21 -6.65 -17.60
N VAL A 89 17.34 -5.45 -18.18
CA VAL A 89 18.55 -5.03 -18.94
C VAL A 89 19.32 -3.90 -18.25
N SER A 90 18.80 -3.36 -17.15
CA SER A 90 19.51 -2.36 -16.34
C SER A 90 20.50 -2.98 -15.38
N THR A 91 21.55 -2.23 -15.05
CA THR A 91 22.60 -2.66 -14.12
C THR A 91 22.39 -2.17 -12.69
N THR A 92 21.19 -1.69 -12.36
CA THR A 92 20.88 -1.10 -11.05
C THR A 92 20.93 -2.08 -9.89
N GLY A 93 20.90 -3.39 -10.14
CA GLY A 93 20.79 -4.43 -9.11
C GLY A 93 19.45 -4.45 -8.36
N ARG A 94 18.51 -3.58 -8.75
CA ARG A 94 17.18 -3.46 -8.12
C ARG A 94 16.19 -4.45 -8.75
N ARG A 95 15.25 -4.93 -7.95
CA ARG A 95 14.14 -5.76 -8.46
C ARG A 95 13.04 -4.86 -9.05
N PRO A 96 12.50 -5.18 -10.25
CA PRO A 96 11.32 -4.49 -10.78
C PRO A 96 10.11 -4.68 -9.87
N SER A 97 9.10 -3.81 -9.99
CA SER A 97 7.79 -4.08 -9.41
C SER A 97 7.25 -5.42 -9.93
N VAL A 98 6.62 -6.19 -9.05
CA VAL A 98 5.93 -7.45 -9.42
C VAL A 98 4.76 -7.18 -10.37
N GLU A 99 4.29 -5.94 -10.45
CA GLU A 99 3.22 -5.48 -11.34
C GLU A 99 3.74 -4.99 -12.70
N ALA A 100 5.04 -5.15 -13.00
CA ALA A 100 5.59 -4.78 -14.31
C ALA A 100 4.83 -5.40 -15.50
N PRO A 101 4.32 -6.66 -15.44
CA PRO A 101 3.47 -7.20 -16.51
C PRO A 101 2.18 -6.41 -16.69
N LEU A 102 1.54 -5.92 -15.62
CA LEU A 102 0.35 -5.04 -15.70
C LEU A 102 0.66 -3.74 -16.43
N HIS A 103 1.81 -3.13 -16.11
CA HIS A 103 2.25 -1.92 -16.81
C HIS A 103 2.49 -2.16 -18.31
N GLU A 104 3.03 -3.34 -18.68
CA GLU A 104 3.22 -3.68 -20.10
C GLU A 104 1.90 -3.89 -20.85
N LEU A 105 0.87 -4.44 -20.19
CA LEU A 105 -0.44 -4.69 -20.80
C LEU A 105 -1.19 -3.42 -21.22
N MET A 106 -0.98 -2.32 -20.52
CA MET A 106 -1.59 -1.04 -20.83
C MET A 106 -0.79 -0.37 -21.96
N PRO A 107 -1.33 -0.19 -23.18
CA PRO A 107 -0.56 0.26 -24.34
C PRO A 107 -0.38 1.78 -24.40
N PHE A 108 -0.13 2.39 -23.26
CA PHE A 108 0.08 3.83 -23.09
C PHE A 108 1.54 4.12 -22.72
N THR A 109 2.03 5.29 -23.10
CA THR A 109 3.39 5.74 -22.80
C THR A 109 3.67 5.80 -21.31
N PHE A 110 2.71 6.31 -20.53
CA PHE A 110 2.77 6.41 -19.07
C PHE A 110 1.69 5.55 -18.43
N VAL A 111 2.06 4.83 -17.37
CA VAL A 111 1.12 4.09 -16.52
C VAL A 111 1.42 4.42 -15.07
N VAL A 112 0.41 4.86 -14.35
CA VAL A 112 0.48 5.26 -12.95
C VAL A 112 -0.52 4.44 -12.16
N HIS A 113 -0.03 3.70 -11.16
CA HIS A 113 -0.82 2.90 -10.23
C HIS A 113 -0.72 3.47 -8.83
N LEU A 114 -1.85 3.83 -8.24
CA LEU A 114 -1.93 4.49 -6.93
C LEU A 114 -3.03 3.88 -6.07
N HIS A 115 -2.94 4.14 -4.74
CA HIS A 115 -3.85 3.61 -3.73
C HIS A 115 -4.54 4.73 -2.93
N PRO A 116 -5.22 5.72 -3.56
CA PRO A 116 -5.87 6.80 -2.82
C PRO A 116 -6.95 6.26 -1.87
N ALA A 117 -6.99 6.73 -0.62
CA ALA A 117 -8.02 6.31 0.33
C ALA A 117 -9.45 6.49 -0.21
N MET A 118 -9.72 7.58 -0.95
CA MET A 118 -11.03 7.79 -1.59
C MET A 118 -11.33 6.74 -2.66
N VAL A 119 -10.33 6.32 -3.45
CA VAL A 119 -10.50 5.22 -4.42
C VAL A 119 -10.74 3.92 -3.68
N ASN A 120 -9.95 3.66 -2.64
CA ASN A 120 -10.07 2.44 -1.85
C ASN A 120 -11.39 2.39 -1.05
N GLY A 121 -12.00 3.52 -0.71
CA GLY A 121 -13.37 3.55 -0.23
C GLY A 121 -14.37 2.93 -1.22
N LEU A 122 -14.24 3.27 -2.51
CA LEU A 122 -15.04 2.67 -3.58
C LEU A 122 -14.66 1.20 -3.79
N THR A 123 -13.35 0.89 -3.95
CA THR A 123 -12.91 -0.47 -4.29
C THR A 123 -13.10 -1.48 -3.16
N CYS A 124 -13.17 -1.01 -1.90
CA CYS A 124 -13.52 -1.82 -0.74
C CYS A 124 -15.00 -1.73 -0.35
N GLY A 125 -15.85 -1.06 -1.12
CA GLY A 125 -17.30 -0.97 -0.87
C GLY A 125 -18.05 -2.18 -1.43
N ARG A 126 -19.10 -2.64 -0.73
CA ARG A 126 -19.95 -3.77 -1.18
C ARG A 126 -20.62 -3.47 -2.52
N ASP A 127 -21.07 -2.23 -2.70
CA ASP A 127 -21.72 -1.77 -3.93
C ASP A 127 -20.71 -1.10 -4.90
N GLY A 128 -19.41 -1.25 -4.61
CA GLY A 128 -18.33 -0.54 -5.30
C GLY A 128 -18.33 -0.74 -6.81
N GLU A 129 -18.52 -1.98 -7.28
CA GLU A 129 -18.58 -2.29 -8.71
C GLU A 129 -19.76 -1.59 -9.41
N ALA A 130 -20.96 -1.65 -8.81
CA ALA A 130 -22.16 -1.03 -9.39
C ALA A 130 -22.00 0.48 -9.49
N VAL A 131 -21.51 1.12 -8.42
CA VAL A 131 -21.25 2.57 -8.40
C VAL A 131 -20.09 2.97 -9.31
N CYS A 132 -19.06 2.12 -9.42
CA CYS A 132 -17.98 2.35 -10.38
C CYS A 132 -18.50 2.40 -11.83
N ARG A 133 -19.39 1.48 -12.22
CA ARG A 133 -20.03 1.49 -13.54
C ARG A 133 -20.89 2.73 -13.77
N GLU A 134 -21.56 3.24 -12.74
CA GLU A 134 -22.33 4.49 -12.81
C GLU A 134 -21.41 5.73 -12.99
N LEU A 135 -20.39 5.87 -12.14
CA LEU A 135 -19.53 7.06 -12.11
C LEU A 135 -18.47 7.06 -13.22
N PHE A 136 -17.99 5.87 -13.59
CA PHE A 136 -16.86 5.67 -14.51
C PHE A 136 -17.18 4.60 -15.57
N PRO A 137 -18.18 4.83 -16.45
CA PRO A 137 -18.65 3.81 -17.42
C PRO A 137 -17.56 3.34 -18.39
N GLU A 138 -16.54 4.17 -18.63
CA GLU A 138 -15.38 3.85 -19.47
C GLU A 138 -14.24 3.14 -18.71
N ALA A 139 -14.38 2.90 -17.42
CA ALA A 139 -13.36 2.20 -16.64
C ALA A 139 -13.60 0.68 -16.65
N LEU A 140 -12.51 -0.07 -16.58
CA LEU A 140 -12.54 -1.49 -16.31
C LEU A 140 -12.54 -1.71 -14.79
N TRP A 141 -13.48 -2.52 -14.30
CA TRP A 141 -13.49 -3.03 -12.93
C TRP A 141 -12.98 -4.47 -12.92
N LEU A 142 -12.00 -4.73 -12.05
CA LEU A 142 -11.52 -6.07 -11.79
C LEU A 142 -11.94 -6.51 -10.38
N PRO A 143 -12.64 -7.67 -10.25
CA PRO A 143 -12.93 -8.27 -8.94
C PRO A 143 -11.68 -8.56 -8.12
N ALA A 144 -11.83 -8.68 -6.80
CA ALA A 144 -10.72 -8.97 -5.89
C ALA A 144 -9.91 -10.16 -6.38
N THR A 145 -8.62 -9.94 -6.60
CA THR A 145 -7.67 -10.91 -7.17
C THR A 145 -6.37 -10.81 -6.39
N ASP A 146 -5.73 -11.96 -6.16
CA ASP A 146 -4.47 -11.99 -5.43
C ASP A 146 -3.37 -11.24 -6.22
N PRO A 147 -2.55 -10.42 -5.55
CA PRO A 147 -1.53 -9.63 -6.22
C PRO A 147 -0.46 -10.52 -6.87
N GLY A 148 0.33 -9.93 -7.79
CA GLY A 148 1.36 -10.63 -8.55
C GLY A 148 0.91 -10.98 -9.96
N PHE A 149 1.45 -12.07 -10.51
CA PHE A 149 1.13 -12.47 -11.87
C PHE A 149 -0.32 -12.94 -12.04
N ILE A 150 -0.94 -13.48 -10.98
CA ILE A 150 -2.37 -13.86 -10.99
C ILE A 150 -3.22 -12.64 -11.33
N LEU A 151 -2.95 -11.50 -10.69
CA LEU A 151 -3.60 -10.23 -11.00
C LEU A 151 -3.33 -9.78 -12.44
N ALA A 152 -2.06 -9.85 -12.89
CA ALA A 152 -1.69 -9.46 -14.25
C ALA A 152 -2.45 -10.27 -15.32
N ASN A 153 -2.56 -11.58 -15.12
CA ASN A 153 -3.29 -12.45 -16.03
C ASN A 153 -4.81 -12.16 -16.03
N ALA A 154 -5.40 -11.90 -14.85
CA ALA A 154 -6.81 -11.53 -14.75
C ALA A 154 -7.11 -10.22 -15.48
N VAL A 155 -6.23 -9.20 -15.32
CA VAL A 155 -6.34 -7.93 -16.07
C VAL A 155 -6.16 -8.15 -17.57
N TYR A 156 -5.24 -9.03 -17.98
CA TYR A 156 -5.05 -9.37 -19.40
C TYR A 156 -6.33 -9.88 -20.05
N GLN A 157 -6.96 -10.89 -19.44
CA GLN A 157 -8.21 -11.47 -19.96
C GLN A 157 -9.36 -10.44 -19.94
N ALA A 158 -9.50 -9.69 -18.86
CA ALA A 158 -10.53 -8.66 -18.75
C ALA A 158 -10.33 -7.52 -19.79
N ASN A 159 -9.08 -7.14 -20.06
CA ASN A 159 -8.78 -6.10 -21.05
C ASN A 159 -9.00 -6.57 -22.49
N LEU A 160 -8.79 -7.86 -22.80
CA LEU A 160 -9.16 -8.45 -24.09
C LEU A 160 -10.67 -8.33 -24.33
N ALA A 161 -11.49 -8.80 -23.38
CA ALA A 161 -12.95 -8.70 -23.45
C ALA A 161 -13.44 -7.24 -23.52
N TYR A 162 -12.77 -6.33 -22.78
CA TYR A 162 -13.05 -4.89 -22.83
C TYR A 162 -12.81 -4.33 -24.25
N ARG A 163 -11.66 -4.66 -24.86
CA ARG A 163 -11.29 -4.20 -26.21
C ARG A 163 -12.24 -4.74 -27.28
N GLU A 164 -12.67 -5.99 -27.18
CA GLU A 164 -13.66 -6.57 -28.10
C GLU A 164 -14.99 -5.80 -28.07
N ARG A 165 -15.41 -5.39 -26.86
CA ARG A 165 -16.66 -4.64 -26.66
C ARG A 165 -16.58 -3.17 -27.06
N THR A 166 -15.43 -2.51 -26.83
CA THR A 166 -15.30 -1.02 -26.94
C THR A 166 -14.48 -0.57 -28.14
N GLY A 167 -13.69 -1.46 -28.76
CA GLY A 167 -12.76 -1.12 -29.84
C GLY A 167 -11.43 -0.50 -29.40
N HIS A 168 -11.25 -0.20 -28.10
CA HIS A 168 -10.03 0.42 -27.56
C HIS A 168 -9.64 -0.19 -26.21
N PRO A 169 -8.37 -0.08 -25.77
CA PRO A 169 -7.92 -0.57 -24.47
C PRO A 169 -8.47 0.29 -23.33
N ALA A 170 -8.62 -0.30 -22.15
CA ALA A 170 -8.99 0.42 -20.94
C ALA A 170 -7.84 1.35 -20.50
N SER A 171 -8.13 2.64 -20.35
CA SER A 171 -7.18 3.63 -19.79
C SER A 171 -7.26 3.75 -18.28
N VAL A 172 -8.36 3.32 -17.66
CA VAL A 172 -8.58 3.29 -16.21
C VAL A 172 -9.02 1.91 -15.79
N ILE A 173 -8.34 1.33 -14.80
CA ILE A 173 -8.65 0.01 -14.26
C ILE A 173 -8.74 0.12 -12.75
N PHE A 174 -9.95 -0.04 -12.20
CA PHE A 174 -10.16 -0.17 -10.76
C PHE A 174 -10.00 -1.62 -10.33
N LEU A 175 -9.20 -1.82 -9.30
CA LEU A 175 -8.95 -3.13 -8.70
C LEU A 175 -9.65 -3.22 -7.36
N GLN A 176 -10.62 -4.13 -7.23
CA GLN A 176 -11.34 -4.35 -5.97
C GLN A 176 -10.37 -4.69 -4.85
N ASN A 177 -10.51 -4.01 -3.69
CA ASN A 177 -9.65 -4.12 -2.51
C ASN A 177 -8.15 -3.82 -2.77
N HIS A 178 -7.82 -2.94 -3.74
CA HIS A 178 -6.41 -2.69 -4.05
C HIS A 178 -6.13 -1.22 -4.38
N GLY A 179 -6.65 -0.72 -5.50
CA GLY A 179 -6.34 0.63 -5.98
C GLY A 179 -6.81 0.88 -7.41
N VAL A 180 -6.11 1.75 -8.13
CA VAL A 180 -6.45 2.12 -9.51
C VAL A 180 -5.20 2.27 -10.38
N PHE A 181 -5.27 1.76 -11.62
CA PHE A 181 -4.33 2.04 -12.69
C PHE A 181 -4.90 3.11 -13.63
N VAL A 182 -4.06 4.05 -14.03
CA VAL A 182 -4.35 5.04 -15.08
C VAL A 182 -3.22 5.01 -16.09
N GLY A 183 -3.58 4.84 -17.37
CA GLY A 183 -2.66 4.91 -18.51
C GLY A 183 -3.03 6.06 -19.44
N ALA A 184 -2.02 6.80 -19.93
CA ALA A 184 -2.16 7.83 -20.94
C ALA A 184 -0.84 8.07 -21.67
N ASP A 185 -0.88 8.83 -22.78
CA ASP A 185 0.32 9.16 -23.57
C ASP A 185 0.98 10.48 -23.15
N THR A 186 0.34 11.26 -22.29
CA THR A 186 0.87 12.49 -21.72
C THR A 186 0.68 12.57 -20.20
N ALA A 187 1.57 13.32 -19.53
CA ALA A 187 1.45 13.60 -18.10
C ALA A 187 0.16 14.35 -17.77
N ASP A 188 -0.20 15.34 -18.58
CA ASP A 188 -1.39 16.17 -18.38
C ASP A 188 -2.68 15.33 -18.43
N GLU A 189 -2.70 14.28 -19.25
CA GLU A 189 -3.83 13.33 -19.28
C GLU A 189 -3.90 12.48 -18.02
N ILE A 190 -2.78 11.96 -17.53
CA ILE A 190 -2.71 11.25 -16.25
C ILE A 190 -3.29 12.13 -15.13
N GLU A 191 -2.84 13.39 -15.05
CA GLU A 191 -3.29 14.33 -14.02
C GLU A 191 -4.79 14.63 -14.14
N ARG A 192 -5.27 14.87 -15.36
CA ARG A 192 -6.69 15.14 -15.63
C ARG A 192 -7.57 13.94 -15.25
N VAL A 193 -7.14 12.72 -15.56
CA VAL A 193 -7.88 11.51 -15.23
C VAL A 193 -7.95 11.31 -13.72
N TYR A 194 -6.83 11.44 -12.98
CA TYR A 194 -6.84 11.38 -11.53
C TYR A 194 -7.68 12.49 -10.90
N ALA A 195 -7.58 13.72 -11.39
CA ALA A 195 -8.40 14.83 -10.90
C ALA A 195 -9.91 14.57 -11.08
N ASN A 196 -10.31 14.00 -12.24
CA ASN A 196 -11.69 13.59 -12.50
C ASN A 196 -12.14 12.47 -11.54
N ILE A 197 -11.34 11.42 -11.34
CA ILE A 197 -11.65 10.34 -10.41
C ILE A 197 -11.85 10.88 -9.00
N MET A 198 -10.88 11.63 -8.49
CA MET A 198 -10.92 12.21 -7.14
C MET A 198 -12.08 13.21 -6.97
N GLY A 199 -12.38 14.00 -8.00
CA GLY A 199 -13.49 14.96 -8.01
C GLY A 199 -14.85 14.28 -7.89
N LYS A 200 -15.11 13.25 -8.70
CA LYS A 200 -16.36 12.49 -8.66
C LYS A 200 -16.56 11.75 -7.33
N LEU A 201 -15.50 11.12 -6.80
CA LEU A 201 -15.55 10.43 -5.52
C LEU A 201 -15.79 11.42 -4.37
N ARG A 202 -15.11 12.58 -4.36
CA ARG A 202 -15.34 13.63 -3.36
C ARG A 202 -16.79 14.10 -3.36
N ALA A 203 -17.36 14.33 -4.52
CA ALA A 203 -18.77 14.71 -4.64
C ALA A 203 -19.71 13.62 -4.08
N ARG A 204 -19.41 12.34 -4.35
CA ARG A 204 -20.18 11.21 -3.82
C ARG A 204 -20.11 11.14 -2.30
N TYR A 205 -18.91 11.30 -1.69
CA TYR A 205 -18.74 11.31 -0.24
C TYR A 205 -19.46 12.49 0.41
N GLN A 206 -19.37 13.67 -0.18
CA GLN A 206 -20.11 14.86 0.29
C GLN A 206 -21.63 14.64 0.26
N ALA A 207 -22.16 14.06 -0.82
CA ALA A 207 -23.57 13.72 -0.92
C ALA A 207 -24.03 12.67 0.10
N ALA A 208 -23.14 11.76 0.49
CA ALA A 208 -23.38 10.76 1.52
C ALA A 208 -23.12 11.26 2.96
N GLY A 209 -22.73 12.54 3.14
CA GLY A 209 -22.40 13.10 4.46
C GLY A 209 -21.16 12.51 5.11
N ILE A 210 -20.22 11.96 4.31
CA ILE A 210 -18.99 11.36 4.81
C ILE A 210 -17.86 12.40 4.75
N PRO A 211 -17.25 12.74 5.91
CA PRO A 211 -16.17 13.72 5.96
C PRO A 211 -14.90 13.18 5.27
N ALA A 212 -14.14 14.10 4.66
CA ALA A 212 -12.86 13.76 4.02
C ALA A 212 -11.80 13.27 5.03
N GLU A 213 -11.84 13.84 6.24
CA GLU A 213 -10.94 13.50 7.32
C GLU A 213 -11.53 12.41 8.23
N LEU A 214 -10.64 11.56 8.77
CA LEU A 214 -11.02 10.58 9.76
C LEU A 214 -11.35 11.29 11.08
N GLU A 215 -12.58 11.07 11.57
CA GLU A 215 -13.00 11.59 12.87
C GLU A 215 -12.18 10.97 14.00
N CYS A 216 -11.53 11.82 14.79
CA CYS A 216 -10.72 11.43 15.93
C CYS A 216 -11.23 12.15 17.18
N GLY A 217 -11.30 11.43 18.30
CA GLY A 217 -11.57 12.03 19.62
C GLY A 217 -10.32 12.67 20.24
N GLU A 218 -10.45 13.11 21.47
CA GLU A 218 -9.29 13.60 22.24
C GLU A 218 -8.45 12.45 22.79
N LEU A 219 -7.12 12.61 22.75
CA LEU A 219 -6.18 11.63 23.28
C LEU A 219 -6.23 11.60 24.80
N ASP A 220 -6.65 10.47 25.39
CA ASP A 220 -6.59 10.27 26.84
C ASP A 220 -5.15 9.99 27.31
N ARG A 221 -4.45 11.04 27.73
CA ARG A 221 -3.08 10.95 28.23
C ARG A 221 -2.94 10.02 29.44
N LYS A 222 -3.97 9.86 30.29
CA LYS A 222 -3.95 8.94 31.41
C LYS A 222 -3.85 7.50 30.92
N THR A 223 -4.68 7.14 29.95
CA THR A 223 -4.62 5.82 29.31
C THR A 223 -3.28 5.61 28.58
N VAL A 224 -2.77 6.61 27.88
CA VAL A 224 -1.46 6.50 27.21
C VAL A 224 -0.35 6.20 28.19
N ASN A 225 -0.26 6.95 29.29
CA ASN A 225 0.80 6.78 30.30
C ASN A 225 0.72 5.42 31.00
N ALA A 226 -0.47 4.88 31.21
CA ALA A 226 -0.67 3.60 31.85
C ALA A 226 -0.40 2.41 30.90
N VAL A 227 -0.81 2.51 29.62
CA VAL A 227 -0.87 1.38 28.68
C VAL A 227 0.36 1.29 27.78
N ALA A 228 0.87 2.41 27.26
CA ALA A 228 1.97 2.37 26.27
C ALA A 228 3.25 1.69 26.80
N PRO A 229 3.70 1.90 28.05
CA PRO A 229 4.88 1.21 28.60
C PRO A 229 4.68 -0.31 28.66
N LEU A 230 3.47 -0.77 29.00
CA LEU A 230 3.13 -2.20 29.09
C LEU A 230 3.12 -2.83 27.70
N LEU A 231 2.48 -2.19 26.72
CA LEU A 231 2.43 -2.65 25.34
C LEU A 231 3.83 -2.80 24.74
N ARG A 232 4.77 -1.91 25.07
CA ARG A 232 6.16 -2.03 24.57
C ARG A 232 6.80 -3.36 24.94
N GLY A 233 6.56 -3.85 26.14
CA GLY A 233 7.07 -5.15 26.62
C GLY A 233 6.26 -6.31 26.06
N TRP A 234 4.93 -6.26 26.14
CA TRP A 234 4.06 -7.37 25.75
C TRP A 234 4.08 -7.69 24.25
N LEU A 235 4.22 -6.64 23.39
CA LEU A 235 4.27 -6.79 21.93
C LEU A 235 5.68 -7.15 21.42
N GLY A 236 6.72 -6.97 22.24
CA GLY A 236 8.08 -7.40 21.92
C GLY A 236 8.26 -8.91 21.88
N ASP A 237 9.47 -9.35 21.53
CA ASP A 237 9.86 -10.77 21.45
C ASP A 237 10.34 -11.37 22.79
N GLY A 238 10.27 -10.59 23.86
CA GLY A 238 10.73 -10.95 25.19
C GLY A 238 12.12 -10.40 25.53
N GLU A 239 12.98 -10.19 24.53
CA GLU A 239 14.31 -9.61 24.69
C GLU A 239 14.36 -8.14 24.30
N THR A 240 13.65 -7.79 23.22
CA THR A 240 13.64 -6.44 22.64
C THR A 240 12.24 -5.84 22.68
N PRO A 241 12.03 -4.73 23.42
CA PRO A 241 10.75 -4.02 23.41
C PRO A 241 10.52 -3.34 22.06
N VAL A 242 9.26 -3.29 21.64
CA VAL A 242 8.86 -2.53 20.44
C VAL A 242 8.77 -1.02 20.72
N THR A 243 8.82 -0.22 19.66
CA THR A 243 8.39 1.18 19.71
C THR A 243 6.88 1.24 19.60
N VAL A 244 6.23 2.01 20.48
CA VAL A 244 4.78 2.23 20.44
C VAL A 244 4.51 3.72 20.21
N LYS A 245 3.73 4.02 19.16
CA LYS A 245 3.20 5.35 18.89
C LYS A 245 1.73 5.39 19.31
N SER A 246 1.38 6.40 20.11
CA SER A 246 0.00 6.64 20.53
C SER A 246 -0.65 7.71 19.66
N LEU A 247 -1.90 7.46 19.26
CA LEU A 247 -2.72 8.34 18.42
C LEU A 247 -4.03 8.69 19.16
N PRO A 248 -4.65 9.83 18.85
CA PRO A 248 -6.04 10.10 19.22
C PRO A 248 -6.94 8.91 18.84
N PRO A 249 -8.01 8.64 19.61
CA PRO A 249 -8.90 7.53 19.33
C PRO A 249 -9.64 7.75 18.01
N PHE A 250 -9.67 6.72 17.21
CA PHE A 250 -10.51 6.58 16.01
C PHE A 250 -10.94 5.13 15.87
N ARG A 251 -11.98 4.89 15.08
CA ARG A 251 -12.44 3.54 14.77
C ARG A 251 -11.50 2.90 13.76
N THR A 252 -10.73 1.89 14.19
CA THR A 252 -9.85 1.10 13.30
C THR A 252 -10.65 0.23 12.34
N ALA A 253 -10.06 -0.19 11.22
CA ALA A 253 -10.68 -1.15 10.32
C ALA A 253 -10.98 -2.48 11.05
N ARG A 254 -12.13 -3.08 10.75
CA ARG A 254 -12.61 -4.32 11.40
C ARG A 254 -12.25 -5.59 10.64
N GLY A 255 -11.50 -5.45 9.54
CA GLY A 255 -11.03 -6.56 8.72
C GLY A 255 -10.03 -6.11 7.65
N PRO A 256 -9.48 -7.07 6.89
CA PRO A 256 -8.47 -6.82 5.87
C PRO A 256 -9.08 -6.11 4.66
N LEU A 257 -8.59 -4.92 4.34
CA LEU A 257 -9.11 -4.09 3.23
C LEU A 257 -8.25 -4.19 1.97
N THR A 258 -6.95 -3.89 2.07
CA THR A 258 -6.04 -3.85 0.92
C THR A 258 -4.69 -4.51 1.24
N PRO A 259 -3.90 -4.90 0.22
CA PRO A 259 -2.57 -5.44 0.45
C PRO A 259 -1.66 -4.53 1.28
N ASP A 260 -1.66 -3.22 1.04
CA ASP A 260 -0.83 -2.29 1.81
C ASP A 260 -1.19 -2.31 3.31
N HIS A 261 -2.47 -2.29 3.66
CA HIS A 261 -2.90 -2.37 5.06
C HIS A 261 -2.41 -3.66 5.72
N ILE A 262 -2.57 -4.81 5.04
CA ILE A 262 -2.16 -6.13 5.54
C ILE A 262 -0.64 -6.19 5.74
N VAL A 263 0.12 -5.71 4.77
CA VAL A 263 1.59 -5.77 4.77
C VAL A 263 2.18 -4.96 5.91
N TYR A 264 1.70 -3.74 6.12
CA TYR A 264 2.33 -2.82 7.07
C TYR A 264 1.67 -2.80 8.46
N ALA A 265 0.35 -3.00 8.54
CA ALA A 265 -0.40 -2.90 9.80
C ALA A 265 -1.04 -4.23 10.26
N LYS A 266 -0.91 -5.29 9.45
CA LYS A 266 -1.60 -6.56 9.62
C LYS A 266 -3.12 -6.46 9.40
N SER A 267 -3.77 -7.62 9.29
CA SER A 267 -5.18 -7.72 8.89
C SER A 267 -6.16 -7.25 9.96
N PHE A 268 -5.80 -7.38 11.23
CA PHE A 268 -6.68 -7.09 12.35
C PHE A 268 -6.02 -6.22 13.41
N ALA A 269 -6.81 -5.33 14.02
CA ALA A 269 -6.46 -4.61 15.23
C ALA A 269 -7.04 -5.35 16.46
N LEU A 270 -6.33 -5.33 17.59
CA LEU A 270 -6.91 -5.69 18.87
C LEU A 270 -7.77 -4.53 19.38
N VAL A 271 -9.07 -4.76 19.53
CA VAL A 271 -10.01 -3.77 20.07
C VAL A 271 -10.43 -4.22 21.45
N THR A 272 -10.12 -3.44 22.48
CA THR A 272 -10.40 -3.78 23.87
C THR A 272 -10.42 -2.55 24.77
N ASP A 273 -11.33 -2.51 25.73
CA ASP A 273 -11.42 -1.44 26.72
C ASP A 273 -10.29 -1.52 27.76
N ASN A 274 -9.70 -2.70 27.94
CA ASN A 274 -8.64 -2.98 28.90
C ASN A 274 -7.56 -3.87 28.29
N PRO A 275 -6.51 -3.31 27.68
CA PRO A 275 -5.39 -4.08 27.14
C PRO A 275 -4.65 -4.81 28.28
N THR A 276 -4.59 -6.13 28.22
CA THR A 276 -3.83 -6.99 29.12
C THR A 276 -2.92 -7.92 28.33
N ARG A 277 -1.95 -8.55 29.01
CA ARG A 277 -1.09 -9.54 28.39
C ARG A 277 -1.91 -10.72 27.84
N GLU A 278 -2.88 -11.19 28.61
CA GLU A 278 -3.77 -12.31 28.25
C GLU A 278 -4.60 -11.98 26.99
N ALA A 279 -5.07 -10.74 26.85
CA ALA A 279 -5.78 -10.29 25.66
C ALA A 279 -4.89 -10.32 24.42
N ILE A 280 -3.62 -9.91 24.54
CA ILE A 280 -2.63 -9.96 23.45
C ILE A 280 -2.31 -11.41 23.08
N GLU A 281 -2.09 -12.30 24.09
CA GLU A 281 -1.82 -13.71 23.85
C GLU A 281 -3.03 -14.43 23.23
N ALA A 282 -4.25 -14.08 23.64
CA ALA A 282 -5.47 -14.59 23.02
C ALA A 282 -5.60 -14.16 21.56
N PHE A 283 -5.31 -12.88 21.26
CA PHE A 283 -5.27 -12.36 19.91
C PHE A 283 -4.22 -13.10 19.05
N GLU A 284 -3.02 -13.32 19.60
CA GLU A 284 -1.92 -14.01 18.91
C GLU A 284 -2.29 -15.46 18.58
N ARG A 285 -2.92 -16.17 19.52
CA ARG A 285 -3.43 -17.54 19.28
C ARG A 285 -4.48 -17.59 18.17
N GLN A 286 -5.35 -16.58 18.11
CA GLN A 286 -6.41 -16.50 17.11
C GLN A 286 -5.90 -16.15 15.72
N ASN A 287 -4.95 -15.22 15.62
CA ASN A 287 -4.53 -14.60 14.35
C ASN A 287 -3.15 -15.05 13.85
N GLY A 288 -2.36 -15.76 14.69
CA GLY A 288 -1.01 -16.21 14.36
C GLY A 288 0.08 -15.14 14.47
N TYR A 289 -0.25 -13.95 14.98
CA TYR A 289 0.69 -12.84 15.20
C TYR A 289 0.20 -11.91 16.32
N LYS A 290 1.12 -11.21 16.97
CA LYS A 290 0.80 -10.15 17.93
C LYS A 290 0.22 -8.92 17.22
N PRO A 291 -0.78 -8.23 17.80
CA PRO A 291 -1.38 -7.06 17.17
C PRO A 291 -0.36 -5.94 17.00
N LEU A 292 -0.26 -5.37 15.80
CA LEU A 292 0.49 -4.13 15.56
C LEU A 292 -0.34 -2.89 15.89
N VAL A 293 -1.67 -3.02 15.92
CA VAL A 293 -2.61 -1.95 16.24
C VAL A 293 -3.49 -2.39 17.41
N VAL A 294 -3.54 -1.59 18.46
CA VAL A 294 -4.41 -1.80 19.62
C VAL A 294 -5.30 -0.57 19.78
N GLU A 295 -6.62 -0.75 19.65
CA GLU A 295 -7.62 0.29 19.88
C GLU A 295 -8.20 0.17 21.28
N VAL A 296 -8.10 1.25 22.06
CA VAL A 296 -8.86 1.44 23.28
C VAL A 296 -9.97 2.45 22.97
N PRO A 297 -11.22 1.99 22.76
CA PRO A 297 -12.30 2.81 22.24
C PRO A 297 -12.50 4.10 23.01
N GLY A 298 -12.59 5.22 22.28
CA GLY A 298 -12.78 6.56 22.84
C GLY A 298 -11.60 7.14 23.61
N LYS A 299 -10.46 6.42 23.75
CA LYS A 299 -9.32 6.85 24.55
C LYS A 299 -8.03 7.02 23.75
N ALA A 300 -7.59 5.97 23.04
CA ALA A 300 -6.36 5.99 22.25
C ALA A 300 -6.29 4.85 21.24
N VAL A 301 -5.47 5.01 20.19
CA VAL A 301 -5.00 3.93 19.34
C VAL A 301 -3.48 3.84 19.47
N PHE A 302 -2.97 2.64 19.71
CA PHE A 302 -1.55 2.34 19.84
C PHE A 302 -1.06 1.56 18.63
N CYS A 303 0.05 2.01 18.04
CA CYS A 303 0.66 1.39 16.87
C CYS A 303 2.09 0.96 17.18
N ALA A 304 2.37 -0.32 17.05
CA ALA A 304 3.66 -0.92 17.38
C ALA A 304 4.53 -1.16 16.14
N GLY A 305 5.82 -0.95 16.30
CA GLY A 305 6.83 -1.25 15.27
C GLY A 305 8.18 -1.60 15.91
N LYS A 306 9.08 -2.23 15.15
CA LYS A 306 10.43 -2.56 15.64
C LYS A 306 11.26 -1.33 16.00
N ASN A 307 10.95 -0.19 15.38
CA ASN A 307 11.60 1.11 15.58
C ASN A 307 10.57 2.23 15.33
N ALA A 308 10.97 3.47 15.54
CA ALA A 308 10.10 4.64 15.36
C ALA A 308 9.58 4.79 13.91
N PRO A 309 10.40 4.65 12.83
CA PRO A 309 9.89 4.61 11.47
C PRO A 309 8.85 3.52 11.23
N GLY A 310 9.07 2.29 11.73
CA GLY A 310 8.12 1.20 11.64
C GLY A 310 6.79 1.50 12.34
N ALA A 311 6.84 2.00 13.59
CA ALA A 311 5.64 2.41 14.32
C ALA A 311 4.89 3.56 13.63
N ASN A 312 5.61 4.50 13.00
CA ASN A 312 5.01 5.57 12.19
C ASN A 312 4.30 5.01 10.95
N THR A 313 4.90 4.06 10.26
CA THR A 313 4.28 3.41 9.09
C THR A 313 3.00 2.67 9.49
N VAL A 314 3.04 1.87 10.58
CA VAL A 314 1.83 1.22 11.11
C VAL A 314 0.74 2.25 11.43
N ALA A 315 1.11 3.36 12.06
CA ALA A 315 0.16 4.42 12.42
C ALA A 315 -0.50 5.08 11.19
N LEU A 316 0.28 5.33 10.14
CA LEU A 316 -0.22 5.87 8.88
C LEU A 316 -1.23 4.92 8.24
N LEU A 317 -0.86 3.64 8.09
CA LEU A 317 -1.73 2.64 7.44
C LEU A 317 -2.96 2.27 8.29
N ALA A 318 -2.85 2.28 9.62
CA ALA A 318 -4.00 2.07 10.50
C ALA A 318 -5.04 3.20 10.38
N ARG A 319 -4.59 4.45 10.27
CA ARG A 319 -5.48 5.60 10.03
C ARG A 319 -6.10 5.54 8.64
N ASP A 320 -5.30 5.21 7.63
CA ASP A 320 -5.78 5.05 6.26
C ASP A 320 -6.84 3.96 6.16
N ALA A 321 -6.61 2.79 6.76
CA ALA A 321 -7.58 1.70 6.82
C ALA A 321 -8.91 2.13 7.49
N GLY A 322 -8.84 2.88 8.59
CA GLY A 322 -10.02 3.47 9.24
C GLY A 322 -10.77 4.44 8.33
N ARG A 323 -10.02 5.26 7.58
CA ARG A 323 -10.56 6.22 6.61
C ARG A 323 -11.21 5.51 5.41
N VAL A 324 -10.53 4.51 4.85
CA VAL A 324 -11.07 3.67 3.76
C VAL A 324 -12.35 2.96 4.20
N GLN A 325 -12.37 2.35 5.39
CA GLN A 325 -13.58 1.75 5.94
C GLN A 325 -14.73 2.76 6.05
N ARG A 326 -14.44 3.99 6.51
CA ARG A 326 -15.45 5.05 6.61
C ARG A 326 -15.94 5.51 5.25
N PHE A 327 -15.05 5.64 4.28
CA PHE A 327 -15.42 5.96 2.90
C PHE A 327 -16.29 4.85 2.27
N ALA A 328 -16.04 3.59 2.57
CA ALA A 328 -16.83 2.47 2.07
C ALA A 328 -18.30 2.52 2.52
N ASP A 329 -18.63 3.25 3.58
CA ASP A 329 -20.02 3.45 4.01
C ASP A 329 -20.88 4.14 2.93
N ALA A 330 -20.28 4.96 2.03
CA ALA A 330 -20.95 5.54 0.87
C ALA A 330 -21.31 4.52 -0.23
N PHE A 331 -20.77 3.29 -0.10
CA PHE A 331 -20.89 2.20 -1.08
C PHE A 331 -21.36 0.90 -0.43
N GLY A 332 -22.34 1.00 0.46
CA GLY A 332 -22.97 -0.16 1.12
C GLY A 332 -22.16 -0.75 2.29
N GLY A 333 -21.12 -0.07 2.75
CA GLY A 333 -20.21 -0.53 3.81
C GLY A 333 -19.04 -1.35 3.28
N ALA A 334 -18.06 -1.61 4.15
CA ALA A 334 -16.82 -2.27 3.76
C ALA A 334 -17.02 -3.75 3.38
N ALA A 335 -16.41 -4.16 2.26
CA ALA A 335 -16.19 -5.52 1.83
C ALA A 335 -14.73 -5.89 2.15
N TYR A 336 -14.55 -6.82 3.09
CA TYR A 336 -13.22 -7.29 3.47
C TYR A 336 -12.75 -8.45 2.59
N LEU A 337 -11.43 -8.59 2.46
CA LEU A 337 -10.82 -9.75 1.82
C LEU A 337 -11.14 -11.05 2.59
N SER A 338 -11.31 -12.16 1.86
CA SER A 338 -11.50 -13.48 2.47
C SER A 338 -10.25 -13.93 3.23
N ASP A 339 -10.42 -14.91 4.15
CA ASP A 339 -9.30 -15.49 4.89
C ASP A 339 -8.24 -16.12 3.98
N GLU A 340 -8.64 -16.71 2.86
CA GLU A 340 -7.74 -17.28 1.86
C GLU A 340 -6.85 -16.19 1.25
N ARG A 341 -7.45 -15.10 0.74
CA ARG A 341 -6.72 -13.97 0.13
C ARG A 341 -5.85 -13.25 1.14
N ARG A 342 -6.37 -13.03 2.34
CA ARG A 342 -5.60 -12.47 3.46
C ARG A 342 -4.37 -13.31 3.75
N GLY A 343 -4.56 -14.63 3.89
CA GLY A 343 -3.47 -15.58 4.15
C GLY A 343 -2.43 -15.60 3.05
N PHE A 344 -2.85 -15.49 1.78
CA PHE A 344 -1.92 -15.37 0.67
C PHE A 344 -1.03 -14.13 0.82
N ILE A 345 -1.63 -12.94 1.04
CA ILE A 345 -0.89 -11.67 1.15
C ILE A 345 0.05 -11.67 2.36
N GLU A 346 -0.40 -12.16 3.52
CA GLU A 346 0.40 -12.22 4.76
C GLU A 346 1.67 -13.07 4.62
N ASN A 347 1.64 -14.12 3.78
CA ASN A 347 2.72 -15.08 3.59
C ASN A 347 3.52 -14.88 2.30
N TRP A 348 3.14 -13.93 1.45
CA TRP A 348 3.77 -13.75 0.16
C TRP A 348 5.20 -13.16 0.28
N GLU A 349 6.18 -13.81 -0.38
CA GLU A 349 7.61 -13.43 -0.29
C GLU A 349 7.89 -12.01 -0.80
N ALA A 350 7.22 -11.57 -1.87
CA ALA A 350 7.40 -10.24 -2.45
C ALA A 350 7.07 -9.13 -1.44
N GLU A 351 6.06 -9.32 -0.61
CA GLU A 351 5.68 -8.38 0.42
C GLU A 351 6.62 -8.42 1.63
N SER A 352 7.18 -9.59 1.93
CA SER A 352 8.25 -9.72 2.93
C SER A 352 9.51 -8.97 2.51
N TYR A 353 9.87 -9.01 1.22
CA TYR A 353 10.96 -8.23 0.64
C TYR A 353 10.68 -6.72 0.73
N ARG A 354 9.48 -6.27 0.34
CA ARG A 354 9.06 -4.84 0.41
C ARG A 354 9.21 -4.29 1.83
N ARG A 355 8.77 -5.04 2.86
CA ARG A 355 8.95 -4.65 4.28
C ARG A 355 10.41 -4.55 4.69
N LYS A 356 11.26 -5.48 4.26
CA LYS A 356 12.70 -5.46 4.58
C LYS A 356 13.39 -4.23 4.00
N VAL A 357 13.10 -3.89 2.74
CA VAL A 357 13.71 -2.72 2.07
C VAL A 357 13.19 -1.41 2.68
N ALA A 358 11.90 -1.31 2.98
CA ALA A 358 11.31 -0.13 3.61
C ALA A 358 11.77 0.07 5.07
N GLY A 359 12.18 -1.00 5.77
CA GLY A 359 12.62 -0.97 7.17
C GLY A 359 14.01 -0.38 7.40
N GLY A 360 14.79 -0.12 6.35
CA GLY A 360 16.17 0.40 6.44
C GLY A 360 17.18 -0.63 6.96
N ALA A 361 18.47 -0.27 6.89
CA ALA A 361 19.54 -1.08 7.48
C ALA A 361 19.42 -1.12 9.02
N ASN A 362 19.72 -2.26 9.64
CA ASN A 362 19.80 -2.37 11.09
C ASN A 362 20.99 -1.53 11.60
N ALA A 363 20.73 -0.27 11.94
CA ALA A 363 21.72 0.54 12.64
C ALA A 363 21.89 0.00 14.07
N VAL A 364 23.11 0.13 14.64
CA VAL A 364 23.47 -0.39 15.98
C VAL A 364 22.50 0.08 17.08
N LEU A 365 21.93 1.26 16.90
CA LEU A 365 20.99 1.88 17.85
C LEU A 365 19.52 1.70 17.47
N THR A 366 19.20 0.85 16.50
CA THR A 366 17.81 0.61 16.10
C THR A 366 16.94 0.22 17.31
N GLY A 367 15.86 0.96 17.52
CA GLY A 367 14.93 0.74 18.65
C GLY A 367 15.39 1.27 19.99
N LYS A 368 16.60 1.84 20.11
CA LYS A 368 17.06 2.51 21.32
C LYS A 368 16.48 3.92 21.43
N VAL A 369 16.26 4.36 22.67
CA VAL A 369 15.84 5.73 22.96
C VAL A 369 16.94 6.36 23.81
N ALA A 370 17.53 7.43 23.33
CA ALA A 370 18.52 8.22 24.05
C ALA A 370 17.85 9.47 24.66
N VAL A 371 18.10 9.73 25.95
CA VAL A 371 17.73 10.97 26.58
C VAL A 371 19.02 11.75 26.87
N ILE A 372 19.15 12.91 26.22
CA ILE A 372 20.36 13.71 26.29
C ILE A 372 20.05 15.02 27.01
N THR A 373 20.57 15.18 28.24
CA THR A 373 20.45 16.43 28.97
C THR A 373 21.40 17.48 28.36
N GLY A 374 20.93 18.73 28.23
CA GLY A 374 21.70 19.76 27.53
C GLY A 374 21.83 19.56 26.03
N GLY A 375 20.98 18.74 25.41
CA GLY A 375 21.00 18.37 23.96
C GLY A 375 20.72 19.53 22.99
N ALA A 376 20.37 20.72 23.47
CA ALA A 376 20.07 21.86 22.61
C ALA A 376 21.33 22.64 22.17
N GLN A 377 22.50 22.45 22.79
CA GLN A 377 23.74 23.14 22.46
C GLN A 377 24.98 22.38 22.97
N GLY A 378 26.18 22.80 22.52
CA GLY A 378 27.46 22.28 22.96
C GLY A 378 27.63 20.77 22.84
N PHE A 379 28.24 20.12 23.82
CA PHE A 379 28.52 18.69 23.79
C PHE A 379 27.25 17.82 23.71
N GLY A 380 26.18 18.21 24.42
CA GLY A 380 24.92 17.48 24.36
C GLY A 380 24.28 17.49 22.96
N PHE A 381 24.38 18.61 22.24
CA PHE A 381 23.94 18.72 20.86
C PHE A 381 24.78 17.83 19.92
N GLY A 382 26.11 17.89 20.03
CA GLY A 382 27.00 17.03 19.22
C GLY A 382 26.75 15.53 19.46
N ILE A 383 26.47 15.12 20.71
CA ILE A 383 26.07 13.74 21.01
C ILE A 383 24.72 13.40 20.36
N ALA A 384 23.77 14.35 20.36
CA ALA A 384 22.46 14.12 19.73
C ALA A 384 22.57 13.96 18.20
N GLU A 385 23.41 14.78 17.54
CA GLU A 385 23.66 14.67 16.10
C GLU A 385 24.31 13.34 15.72
N GLU A 386 25.31 12.88 16.51
CA GLU A 386 26.01 11.61 16.23
C GLU A 386 25.13 10.38 16.45
N LEU A 387 24.14 10.46 17.35
CA LEU A 387 23.21 9.37 17.64
C LEU A 387 21.98 9.34 16.72
N ALA A 388 21.70 10.42 15.97
CA ALA A 388 20.52 10.55 15.12
C ALA A 388 20.74 10.00 13.72
#